data_71f03b75ae57fb3b5d8ddf816055e6ec
#
_entry.id   71f03b75ae57fb3b5d8ddf816055e6ec
#
_cell.length_a   1.000
_cell.length_b   1.000
_cell.length_c   1.000
_cell.angle_alpha   90.00
_cell.angle_beta   90.00
_cell.angle_gamma   90.00
#
_symmetry.space_group_name_H-M   'P 1'
#
loop_
_entity.id
_entity.type
_entity.pdbx_description
1 polymer ?
#
loop_
_entity_poly.entity_id
_entity_poly.type
_entity_poly.pdbx_seq_one_letter_code
_entity_poly.pdbx_strand_id
1 'polypeptide(L)'
;MLARRLLAVAVISAAVGAVTTLPAVASDHPHDGRTARVGTPACVDLSNNRGNGTQMYLWQCQDNNPNQKFVFQDGLIKVEDTIGTGREMCLDASNNRANGTRVYQWQCLGNANQLWAVQKGLIILRSTLNSGNRICLDVTNGRANGAPVYLWQCVPNANQTFVIDNGQIAVKDTIL
;
A
#
# COMPACT_ATOMS: atom_id res chain seq x y z
N MET A 1 72.50 -4.50 -41.88
CA MET A 1 71.58 -5.51 -41.35
C MET A 1 70.46 -4.79 -40.62
N LEU A 2 69.32 -4.61 -41.27
CA LEU A 2 68.17 -3.92 -40.72
C LEU A 2 67.22 -4.95 -40.09
N ALA A 3 67.03 -4.85 -38.78
CA ALA A 3 66.02 -5.63 -38.04
C ALA A 3 64.67 -4.90 -38.07
N ARG A 4 63.69 -5.48 -38.78
CA ARG A 4 62.29 -5.03 -38.75
C ARG A 4 61.64 -5.46 -37.45
N ARG A 5 61.20 -4.50 -36.66
CA ARG A 5 60.31 -4.73 -35.51
C ARG A 5 58.86 -4.79 -36.01
N LEU A 6 58.20 -5.93 -35.81
CA LEU A 6 56.76 -6.11 -36.00
C LEU A 6 56.02 -5.56 -34.78
N LEU A 7 55.16 -4.56 -34.95
CA LEU A 7 54.22 -4.11 -33.94
C LEU A 7 52.99 -5.03 -33.99
N ALA A 8 52.73 -5.72 -32.91
CA ALA A 8 51.47 -6.44 -32.69
C ALA A 8 50.42 -5.46 -32.20
N VAL A 9 49.34 -5.29 -32.96
CA VAL A 9 48.16 -4.53 -32.58
C VAL A 9 47.29 -5.46 -31.77
N ALA A 10 47.12 -5.19 -30.48
CA ALA A 10 46.16 -5.89 -29.63
C ALA A 10 44.77 -5.28 -29.86
N VAL A 11 43.85 -6.06 -30.40
CA VAL A 11 42.43 -5.72 -30.51
C VAL A 11 41.77 -5.98 -29.14
N ILE A 12 41.42 -4.92 -28.45
CA ILE A 12 40.63 -5.02 -27.22
C ILE A 12 39.18 -5.15 -27.60
N SER A 13 38.61 -6.35 -27.52
CA SER A 13 37.18 -6.57 -27.65
C SER A 13 36.49 -6.12 -26.35
N ALA A 14 35.77 -5.00 -26.41
CA ALA A 14 34.90 -4.58 -25.35
C ALA A 14 33.67 -5.50 -25.29
N ALA A 15 33.59 -6.35 -24.28
CA ALA A 15 32.37 -7.09 -23.97
C ALA A 15 31.33 -6.13 -23.40
N VAL A 16 30.28 -5.84 -24.16
CA VAL A 16 29.10 -5.13 -23.70
C VAL A 16 28.36 -6.11 -22.81
N GLY A 17 28.50 -5.93 -21.49
CA GLY A 17 27.70 -6.67 -20.49
C GLY A 17 26.24 -6.25 -20.61
N ALA A 18 25.38 -7.15 -21.06
CA ALA A 18 23.94 -6.98 -20.98
C ALA A 18 23.54 -6.95 -19.49
N VAL A 19 23.13 -5.78 -19.02
CA VAL A 19 22.50 -5.65 -17.71
C VAL A 19 21.11 -6.27 -17.81
N THR A 20 20.97 -7.52 -17.39
CA THR A 20 19.68 -8.15 -17.21
C THR A 20 19.03 -7.52 -15.98
N THR A 21 18.10 -6.60 -16.20
CA THR A 21 17.20 -6.15 -15.15
C THR A 21 16.31 -7.33 -14.75
N LEU A 22 16.55 -7.88 -13.57
CA LEU A 22 15.65 -8.86 -12.98
C LEU A 22 14.28 -8.18 -12.80
N PRO A 23 13.18 -8.81 -13.24
CA PRO A 23 11.85 -8.30 -12.93
C PRO A 23 11.69 -8.31 -11.41
N ALA A 24 11.17 -7.22 -10.85
CA ALA A 24 10.78 -7.16 -9.46
C ALA A 24 9.85 -8.34 -9.18
N VAL A 25 10.27 -9.22 -8.26
CA VAL A 25 9.44 -10.34 -7.82
C VAL A 25 8.23 -9.71 -7.15
N ALA A 26 7.08 -9.74 -7.83
CA ALA A 26 5.81 -9.48 -7.20
C ALA A 26 5.65 -10.54 -6.11
N SER A 27 5.48 -10.09 -4.86
CA SER A 27 5.24 -11.01 -3.74
C SER A 27 4.01 -11.84 -4.07
N ASP A 28 4.21 -13.16 -4.20
CA ASP A 28 3.15 -14.13 -4.39
C ASP A 28 2.17 -14.05 -3.21
N HIS A 29 1.08 -13.33 -3.44
CA HIS A 29 -0.13 -13.58 -2.68
C HIS A 29 -0.88 -14.69 -3.42
N PRO A 30 -1.43 -15.68 -2.74
CA PRO A 30 -2.30 -16.64 -3.40
C PRO A 30 -3.54 -15.88 -3.89
N HIS A 31 -3.47 -15.40 -5.12
CA HIS A 31 -4.59 -14.84 -5.83
C HIS A 31 -5.48 -16.00 -6.24
N ASP A 32 -6.61 -16.14 -5.57
CA ASP A 32 -7.68 -16.98 -6.11
C ASP A 32 -8.33 -16.22 -7.28
N GLY A 33 -7.80 -16.21 -8.39
CA GLY A 33 -8.17 -15.62 -9.70
C GLY A 33 -9.53 -14.93 -9.90
N ARG A 34 -10.14 -14.39 -8.83
CA ARG A 34 -11.41 -13.68 -8.87
C ARG A 34 -11.15 -12.22 -9.21
N THR A 35 -11.37 -11.87 -10.46
CA THR A 35 -11.52 -10.46 -10.86
C THR A 35 -12.76 -9.88 -10.17
N ALA A 36 -12.60 -8.76 -9.46
CA ALA A 36 -13.74 -8.04 -8.93
C ALA A 36 -14.72 -7.73 -10.07
N ARG A 37 -15.97 -8.19 -9.92
CA ARG A 37 -17.03 -7.89 -10.89
C ARG A 37 -17.41 -6.42 -10.72
N VAL A 38 -17.81 -5.77 -11.82
CA VAL A 38 -18.44 -4.45 -11.76
C VAL A 38 -19.63 -4.54 -10.81
N GLY A 39 -19.63 -3.72 -9.75
CA GLY A 39 -20.66 -3.76 -8.70
C GLY A 39 -20.33 -4.59 -7.46
N THR A 40 -19.14 -5.16 -7.34
CA THR A 40 -18.71 -5.80 -6.09
C THR A 40 -18.00 -4.77 -5.21
N PRO A 41 -18.45 -4.59 -3.94
CA PRO A 41 -17.77 -3.68 -3.01
C PRO A 41 -16.29 -4.02 -2.85
N ALA A 42 -15.43 -3.00 -2.85
CA ALA A 42 -13.99 -3.13 -2.65
C ALA A 42 -13.59 -2.58 -1.28
N CYS A 43 -12.95 -3.41 -0.48
CA CYS A 43 -12.50 -3.09 0.87
C CYS A 43 -10.98 -2.99 0.96
N VAL A 44 -10.50 -2.17 1.89
CA VAL A 44 -9.10 -2.21 2.31
C VAL A 44 -8.82 -3.58 2.93
N ASP A 45 -7.76 -4.20 2.48
CA ASP A 45 -7.38 -5.57 2.83
C ASP A 45 -5.89 -5.67 3.17
N LEU A 46 -5.55 -6.69 3.91
CA LEU A 46 -4.18 -7.11 4.24
C LEU A 46 -3.97 -8.54 3.74
N SER A 47 -2.71 -8.96 3.66
CA SER A 47 -2.43 -10.40 3.57
C SER A 47 -2.55 -11.05 4.96
N ASN A 48 -2.52 -12.39 5.00
CA ASN A 48 -2.46 -13.14 6.26
C ASN A 48 -1.16 -12.90 7.06
N ASN A 49 -0.20 -12.21 6.47
CA ASN A 49 1.04 -11.84 7.15
C ASN A 49 0.80 -10.63 8.07
N ARG A 50 1.03 -10.81 9.38
CA ARG A 50 0.96 -9.74 10.39
C ARG A 50 2.35 -9.15 10.71
N GLY A 51 3.30 -9.23 9.75
CA GLY A 51 4.62 -8.63 9.87
C GLY A 51 4.60 -7.12 9.63
N ASN A 52 5.59 -6.40 10.19
CA ASN A 52 5.82 -5.00 9.89
C ASN A 52 6.14 -4.81 8.40
N GLY A 53 5.59 -3.75 7.79
CA GLY A 53 5.81 -3.42 6.39
C GLY A 53 4.93 -4.20 5.41
N THR A 54 3.99 -5.02 5.89
CA THR A 54 3.01 -5.66 5.00
C THR A 54 2.12 -4.60 4.37
N GLN A 55 2.08 -4.55 3.04
CA GLN A 55 1.34 -3.55 2.28
C GLN A 55 -0.16 -3.79 2.35
N MET A 56 -0.91 -2.69 2.31
CA MET A 56 -2.36 -2.70 2.14
C MET A 56 -2.74 -2.61 0.67
N TYR A 57 -3.84 -3.24 0.35
CA TYR A 57 -4.41 -3.26 -1.00
C TYR A 57 -5.94 -3.31 -0.94
N LEU A 58 -6.59 -3.21 -2.07
CA LEU A 58 -8.03 -3.45 -2.20
C LEU A 58 -8.28 -4.92 -2.50
N TRP A 59 -9.35 -5.42 -1.93
CA TRP A 59 -9.91 -6.71 -2.26
C TRP A 59 -11.44 -6.65 -2.21
N GLN A 60 -12.10 -7.56 -2.94
CA GLN A 60 -13.54 -7.74 -2.79
C GLN A 60 -13.91 -7.87 -1.32
N CYS A 61 -14.90 -7.11 -0.86
CA CYS A 61 -15.36 -7.16 0.53
C CYS A 61 -15.88 -8.57 0.88
N GLN A 62 -15.46 -9.09 2.03
CA GLN A 62 -15.83 -10.39 2.55
C GLN A 62 -16.17 -10.26 4.04
N ASP A 63 -17.40 -10.56 4.43
CA ASP A 63 -17.91 -10.26 5.79
C ASP A 63 -17.09 -10.87 6.93
N ASN A 64 -16.54 -12.06 6.74
CA ASN A 64 -15.81 -12.80 7.77
C ASN A 64 -14.29 -12.86 7.51
N ASN A 65 -13.75 -11.96 6.67
CA ASN A 65 -12.33 -11.93 6.39
C ASN A 65 -11.59 -11.10 7.44
N PRO A 66 -10.75 -11.70 8.32
CA PRO A 66 -10.02 -10.96 9.35
C PRO A 66 -9.03 -9.95 8.75
N ASN A 67 -8.62 -10.13 7.49
CA ASN A 67 -7.73 -9.20 6.79
C ASN A 67 -8.42 -7.86 6.46
N GLN A 68 -9.75 -7.79 6.57
CA GLN A 68 -10.56 -6.61 6.25
C GLN A 68 -11.23 -6.03 7.49
N LYS A 69 -10.90 -6.52 8.69
CA LYS A 69 -11.50 -6.04 9.95
C LYS A 69 -10.55 -5.13 10.70
N PHE A 70 -11.05 -3.94 10.98
CA PHE A 70 -10.30 -2.87 11.64
C PHE A 70 -11.09 -2.28 12.80
N VAL A 71 -10.40 -1.92 13.86
CA VAL A 71 -10.95 -1.20 15.01
C VAL A 71 -10.36 0.21 15.05
N PHE A 72 -11.25 1.20 15.13
CA PHE A 72 -10.88 2.62 15.26
C PHE A 72 -10.85 3.00 16.74
N GLN A 73 -9.67 3.23 17.28
CA GLN A 73 -9.48 3.53 18.69
C GLN A 73 -8.38 4.58 18.89
N ASP A 74 -8.67 5.66 19.58
CA ASP A 74 -7.72 6.73 19.96
C ASP A 74 -6.96 7.35 18.76
N GLY A 75 -7.57 7.32 17.59
CA GLY A 75 -6.98 7.77 16.33
C GLY A 75 -6.13 6.71 15.61
N LEU A 76 -5.98 5.54 16.22
CA LEU A 76 -5.38 4.38 15.56
C LEU A 76 -6.44 3.63 14.75
N ILE A 77 -6.02 3.03 13.65
CA ILE A 77 -6.80 2.05 12.89
C ILE A 77 -6.06 0.73 13.08
N LYS A 78 -6.56 -0.09 13.99
CA LYS A 78 -5.94 -1.36 14.40
C LYS A 78 -6.50 -2.51 13.59
N VAL A 79 -5.66 -3.48 13.27
CA VAL A 79 -6.10 -4.76 12.68
C VAL A 79 -6.75 -5.59 13.78
N GLU A 80 -8.03 -5.93 13.64
CA GLU A 80 -8.87 -6.45 14.70
C GLU A 80 -8.33 -7.74 15.32
N ASP A 81 -7.90 -8.71 14.52
CA ASP A 81 -7.41 -10.02 14.98
C ASP A 81 -6.06 -9.96 15.72
N THR A 82 -5.42 -8.79 15.75
CA THR A 82 -4.17 -8.60 16.49
C THR A 82 -4.36 -7.96 17.85
N ILE A 83 -5.57 -7.52 18.18
CA ILE A 83 -5.86 -6.84 19.45
C ILE A 83 -5.73 -7.84 20.61
N GLY A 84 -5.00 -7.44 21.67
CA GLY A 84 -4.76 -8.29 22.85
C GLY A 84 -3.71 -9.38 22.65
N THR A 85 -3.05 -9.46 21.51
CA THR A 85 -1.99 -10.47 21.25
C THR A 85 -0.63 -10.09 21.83
N GLY A 86 -0.49 -8.86 22.37
CA GLY A 86 0.80 -8.29 22.78
C GLY A 86 1.61 -7.70 21.61
N ARG A 87 1.15 -7.87 20.37
CA ARG A 87 1.71 -7.27 19.18
C ARG A 87 0.60 -6.77 18.26
N GLU A 88 -0.08 -5.74 18.68
CA GLU A 88 -1.13 -5.13 17.90
C GLU A 88 -0.56 -4.46 16.63
N MET A 89 -1.27 -4.57 15.52
CA MET A 89 -0.90 -4.00 14.23
C MET A 89 -1.83 -2.85 13.85
N CYS A 90 -1.24 -1.77 13.32
CA CYS A 90 -1.94 -0.54 12.95
C CYS A 90 -1.67 -0.16 11.49
N LEU A 91 -2.59 0.57 10.88
CA LEU A 91 -2.31 1.29 9.63
C LEU A 91 -1.17 2.28 9.85
N ASP A 92 -0.16 2.24 8.97
CA ASP A 92 1.03 3.08 9.03
C ASP A 92 1.27 3.78 7.69
N ALA A 93 1.42 5.09 7.78
CA ALA A 93 1.64 5.97 6.63
C ALA A 93 3.12 6.07 6.24
N SER A 94 4.02 5.34 6.90
CA SER A 94 5.46 5.53 6.78
C SER A 94 5.92 7.00 7.03
N ASN A 95 7.20 7.31 6.89
CA ASN A 95 7.70 8.69 7.05
C ASN A 95 7.57 9.54 5.78
N ASN A 96 7.38 8.91 4.62
CA ASN A 96 7.22 9.61 3.36
C ASN A 96 5.75 10.06 3.20
N ARG A 97 5.55 11.35 2.90
CA ARG A 97 4.23 11.97 2.70
C ARG A 97 3.94 12.30 1.24
N ALA A 98 4.80 11.89 0.31
CA ALA A 98 4.60 12.12 -1.11
C ALA A 98 3.37 11.35 -1.63
N ASN A 99 2.71 11.93 -2.62
CA ASN A 99 1.64 11.28 -3.34
C ASN A 99 2.13 9.94 -3.93
N GLY A 100 1.32 8.89 -3.81
CA GLY A 100 1.66 7.54 -4.27
C GLY A 100 2.49 6.73 -3.28
N THR A 101 2.80 7.26 -2.09
CA THR A 101 3.46 6.47 -1.03
C THR A 101 2.50 5.40 -0.53
N ARG A 102 2.94 4.15 -0.51
CA ARG A 102 2.12 3.01 -0.06
C ARG A 102 1.86 3.06 1.44
N VAL A 103 0.69 2.58 1.83
CA VAL A 103 0.29 2.39 3.22
C VAL A 103 0.55 0.94 3.62
N TYR A 104 1.03 0.75 4.83
CA TYR A 104 1.43 -0.54 5.40
C TYR A 104 0.70 -0.80 6.70
N GLN A 105 0.75 -2.04 7.16
CA GLN A 105 0.58 -2.31 8.57
C GLN A 105 1.95 -2.28 9.28
N TRP A 106 1.95 -1.85 10.50
CA TRP A 106 3.11 -1.85 11.39
C TRP A 106 2.66 -2.05 12.83
N GLN A 107 3.53 -2.60 13.68
CA GLN A 107 3.24 -2.68 15.11
C GLN A 107 2.77 -1.32 15.63
N CYS A 108 1.69 -1.31 16.42
CA CYS A 108 1.13 -0.08 16.95
C CYS A 108 2.11 0.60 17.91
N LEU A 109 2.56 1.79 17.55
CA LEU A 109 3.47 2.64 18.32
C LEU A 109 2.80 3.94 18.76
N GLY A 110 1.62 4.26 18.22
CA GLY A 110 0.91 5.51 18.48
C GLY A 110 1.63 6.77 17.99
N ASN A 111 2.58 6.63 17.09
CA ASN A 111 3.32 7.75 16.52
C ASN A 111 2.53 8.48 15.41
N ALA A 112 3.08 9.60 14.92
CA ALA A 112 2.43 10.44 13.93
C ALA A 112 2.10 9.75 12.58
N ASN A 113 2.74 8.61 12.28
CA ASN A 113 2.46 7.82 11.07
C ASN A 113 1.19 6.97 11.20
N GLN A 114 0.74 6.72 12.43
CA GLN A 114 -0.35 5.79 12.72
C GLN A 114 -1.61 6.48 13.23
N LEU A 115 -1.56 7.80 13.42
CA LEU A 115 -2.71 8.56 13.90
C LEU A 115 -3.52 9.12 12.72
N TRP A 116 -4.76 8.70 12.65
CA TRP A 116 -5.72 9.05 11.60
C TRP A 116 -6.92 9.79 12.15
N ALA A 117 -7.56 10.57 11.31
CA ALA A 117 -8.84 11.22 11.57
C ALA A 117 -9.80 10.89 10.45
N VAL A 118 -11.05 10.56 10.79
CA VAL A 118 -12.10 10.31 9.81
C VAL A 118 -13.00 11.53 9.74
N GLN A 119 -13.11 12.15 8.56
CA GLN A 119 -13.94 13.34 8.34
C GLN A 119 -14.66 13.23 6.99
N LYS A 120 -15.98 13.19 7.01
CA LYS A 120 -16.83 13.15 5.77
C LYS A 120 -16.42 12.04 4.79
N GLY A 121 -16.07 10.86 5.32
CA GLY A 121 -15.62 9.72 4.53
C GLY A 121 -14.14 9.75 4.10
N LEU A 122 -13.41 10.82 4.37
CA LEU A 122 -11.96 10.85 4.20
C LEU A 122 -11.27 10.26 5.42
N ILE A 123 -10.21 9.49 5.21
CA ILE A 123 -9.31 8.99 6.25
C ILE A 123 -8.01 9.79 6.13
N ILE A 124 -7.80 10.74 7.05
CA ILE A 124 -6.79 11.78 6.96
C ILE A 124 -5.67 11.49 7.96
N LEU A 125 -4.42 11.60 7.55
CA LEU A 125 -3.29 11.52 8.48
C LEU A 125 -3.33 12.70 9.44
N ARG A 126 -3.51 12.42 10.73
CA ARG A 126 -3.83 13.40 11.77
C ARG A 126 -2.79 14.52 11.89
N SER A 127 -1.50 14.19 11.70
CA SER A 127 -0.41 15.17 11.74
C SER A 127 -0.50 16.24 10.64
N THR A 128 -1.33 16.03 9.61
CA THR A 128 -1.49 16.95 8.48
C THR A 128 -2.79 17.75 8.51
N LEU A 129 -3.65 17.55 9.50
CA LEU A 129 -4.98 18.19 9.57
C LEU A 129 -4.95 19.71 9.48
N ASN A 130 -3.97 20.33 10.14
CA ASN A 130 -3.83 21.79 10.22
C ASN A 130 -2.79 22.33 9.22
N SER A 131 -2.29 21.48 8.32
CA SER A 131 -1.39 21.92 7.26
C SER A 131 -2.18 22.34 6.02
N GLY A 132 -1.63 23.22 5.20
CA GLY A 132 -2.19 23.57 3.90
C GLY A 132 -2.18 22.39 2.91
N ASN A 133 -1.53 21.29 3.27
CA ASN A 133 -1.40 20.07 2.46
C ASN A 133 -1.77 18.84 3.28
N ARG A 134 -3.08 18.61 3.45
CA ARG A 134 -3.58 17.41 4.14
C ARG A 134 -3.32 16.16 3.30
N ILE A 135 -2.97 15.07 3.96
CA ILE A 135 -2.69 13.77 3.36
C ILE A 135 -3.77 12.77 3.75
N CYS A 136 -4.35 12.14 2.75
CA CYS A 136 -5.45 11.20 2.86
C CYS A 136 -5.02 9.79 2.45
N LEU A 137 -5.74 8.80 2.97
CA LEU A 137 -5.78 7.47 2.39
C LEU A 137 -6.40 7.58 0.99
N ASP A 138 -5.78 6.92 0.03
CA ASP A 138 -6.17 6.96 -1.38
C ASP A 138 -6.08 5.55 -1.99
N VAL A 139 -6.89 5.30 -2.97
CA VAL A 139 -6.85 4.09 -3.77
C VAL A 139 -6.73 4.46 -5.24
N THR A 140 -6.27 3.54 -6.07
CA THR A 140 -6.22 3.80 -7.52
C THR A 140 -7.61 3.92 -8.14
N ASN A 141 -7.70 4.42 -9.36
CA ASN A 141 -8.96 4.40 -10.12
C ASN A 141 -9.45 2.97 -10.42
N GLY A 142 -8.57 1.99 -10.36
CA GLY A 142 -8.93 0.57 -10.42
C GLY A 142 -9.48 0.08 -9.07
N ARG A 143 -10.55 -0.72 -9.12
CA ARG A 143 -11.16 -1.38 -7.96
C ARG A 143 -10.89 -2.89 -7.95
N ALA A 144 -9.92 -3.32 -8.75
CA ALA A 144 -9.56 -4.73 -8.85
C ALA A 144 -8.88 -5.22 -7.57
N ASN A 145 -9.02 -6.51 -7.30
CA ASN A 145 -8.30 -7.19 -6.24
C ASN A 145 -6.78 -7.00 -6.41
N GLY A 146 -6.08 -6.67 -5.32
CA GLY A 146 -4.66 -6.36 -5.31
C GLY A 146 -4.31 -4.92 -5.70
N ALA A 147 -5.29 -4.06 -6.02
CA ALA A 147 -5.02 -2.64 -6.27
C ALA A 147 -4.45 -1.98 -5.01
N PRO A 148 -3.31 -1.28 -5.08
CA PRO A 148 -2.63 -0.79 -3.90
C PRO A 148 -3.36 0.40 -3.24
N VAL A 149 -3.19 0.51 -1.92
CA VAL A 149 -3.62 1.64 -1.10
C VAL A 149 -2.44 2.58 -0.88
N TYR A 150 -2.69 3.88 -1.03
CA TYR A 150 -1.68 4.93 -1.05
C TYR A 150 -1.98 6.07 -0.08
N LEU A 151 -1.00 6.92 0.10
CA LEU A 151 -1.14 8.29 0.56
C LEU A 151 -1.26 9.22 -0.64
N TRP A 152 -2.13 10.20 -0.54
CA TRP A 152 -2.26 11.27 -1.52
C TRP A 152 -2.71 12.55 -0.85
N GLN A 153 -2.34 13.70 -1.43
CA GLN A 153 -2.93 14.98 -1.02
C GLN A 153 -4.47 14.86 -1.04
N CYS A 154 -5.12 15.33 0.02
CA CYS A 154 -6.57 15.24 0.10
C CYS A 154 -7.24 16.08 -1.00
N VAL A 155 -7.85 15.39 -1.94
CA VAL A 155 -8.73 15.94 -2.98
C VAL A 155 -9.99 15.09 -2.93
N PRO A 156 -11.08 15.55 -2.28
CA PRO A 156 -12.28 14.75 -2.09
C PRO A 156 -12.83 14.25 -3.42
N ASN A 157 -12.54 13.00 -3.73
CA ASN A 157 -12.96 12.29 -4.95
C ASN A 157 -13.33 10.83 -4.62
N ALA A 158 -13.70 10.07 -5.63
CA ALA A 158 -14.07 8.67 -5.45
C ALA A 158 -12.96 7.78 -4.88
N ASN A 159 -11.68 8.12 -5.13
CA ASN A 159 -10.53 7.34 -4.65
C ASN A 159 -10.25 7.55 -3.16
N GLN A 160 -10.76 8.61 -2.56
CA GLN A 160 -10.48 9.00 -1.18
C GLN A 160 -11.71 8.95 -0.29
N THR A 161 -12.86 8.53 -0.84
CA THR A 161 -14.09 8.49 -0.07
C THR A 161 -14.44 7.05 0.31
N PHE A 162 -14.49 6.80 1.62
CA PHE A 162 -14.73 5.49 2.21
C PHE A 162 -16.01 5.47 3.03
N VAL A 163 -16.60 4.29 3.14
CA VAL A 163 -17.62 3.95 4.12
C VAL A 163 -16.99 2.97 5.10
N ILE A 164 -17.15 3.26 6.40
CA ILE A 164 -16.69 2.39 7.46
C ILE A 164 -17.92 1.75 8.06
N ASP A 165 -18.04 0.45 7.88
CA ASP A 165 -19.15 -0.33 8.39
C ASP A 165 -18.67 -1.69 8.88
N ASN A 166 -19.17 -2.12 10.04
CA ASN A 166 -18.84 -3.40 10.65
C ASN A 166 -17.33 -3.74 10.63
N GLY A 167 -16.49 -2.73 10.93
CA GLY A 167 -15.03 -2.85 10.95
C GLY A 167 -14.37 -2.85 9.57
N GLN A 168 -15.13 -2.86 8.47
CA GLN A 168 -14.59 -2.78 7.12
C GLN A 168 -14.43 -1.32 6.66
N ILE A 169 -13.40 -1.07 5.86
CA ILE A 169 -13.15 0.21 5.18
C ILE A 169 -13.41 -0.03 3.70
N ALA A 170 -14.60 0.27 3.24
CA ALA A 170 -15.02 0.04 1.86
C ALA A 170 -14.94 1.33 1.03
N VAL A 171 -14.51 1.22 -0.24
CA VAL A 171 -14.47 2.35 -1.17
C VAL A 171 -15.91 2.71 -1.55
N LYS A 172 -16.32 3.95 -1.28
CA LYS A 172 -17.71 4.37 -1.34
C LYS A 172 -18.39 4.16 -2.70
N ASP A 173 -17.68 4.42 -3.79
CA ASP A 173 -18.24 4.30 -5.16
C ASP A 173 -18.46 2.85 -5.62
N THR A 174 -18.03 1.87 -4.82
CA THR A 174 -18.25 0.43 -5.09
C THR A 174 -19.44 -0.13 -4.30
N ILE A 175 -20.02 0.66 -3.41
CA ILE A 175 -21.20 0.25 -2.61
C ILE A 175 -22.43 0.77 -3.31
N LEU A 176 -23.33 -0.12 -3.70
CA LEU A 176 -24.61 0.18 -4.35
C LEU A 176 -25.69 0.47 -3.33
#